data_d17994898fb0e5e7acc2d92a53afc34c
#
_entry.id   d17994898fb0e5e7acc2d92a53afc34c
#
_cell.length_a   1.000
_cell.length_b   1.000
_cell.length_c   1.000
_cell.angle_alpha   90.00
_cell.angle_beta   90.00
_cell.angle_gamma   90.00
#
_symmetry.space_group_name_H-M   'P 1'
#
loop_
_entity.id
_entity.type
_entity.pdbx_description
1 polymer ?
#
loop_
_entity_poly.entity_id
_entity_poly.type
_entity_poly.pdbx_seq_one_letter_code
_entity_poly.pdbx_strand_id
1 'polypeptide(L)'
;LKITAATLKTAVLSKFPTVGFQWVPDKYFWVPFLAEVKAVVELTHVERMRFMENINDCDDYALQLHAQVNLYRADQARDMAIPSDEHFPWPFGEAFGIKFQGEEYQHSCNVVYTKDEGFQFIEPQTDEMWFAGAGDIVLCVKF
;
A
#
# COMPACT_ATOMS: atom_id res chain seq x y z
N LEU A 1 -1.45 14.99 6.22
CA LEU A 1 -1.33 15.71 4.95
C LEU A 1 -2.33 15.15 3.93
N LYS A 2 -3.23 16.00 3.43
CA LYS A 2 -4.18 15.65 2.38
C LYS A 2 -3.55 15.86 0.98
N ILE A 3 -3.67 14.87 0.11
CA ILE A 3 -3.26 14.97 -1.31
C ILE A 3 -4.41 14.57 -2.24
N THR A 4 -4.30 14.95 -3.52
CA THR A 4 -5.25 14.53 -4.55
C THR A 4 -4.80 13.24 -5.25
N ALA A 5 -5.75 12.54 -5.88
CA ALA A 5 -5.43 11.41 -6.78
C ALA A 5 -4.44 11.80 -7.88
N ALA A 6 -4.57 13.00 -8.44
CA ALA A 6 -3.64 13.49 -9.47
C ALA A 6 -2.21 13.62 -8.94
N THR A 7 -2.05 14.16 -7.72
CA THR A 7 -0.75 14.24 -7.04
C THR A 7 -0.15 12.86 -6.82
N LEU A 8 -0.97 11.91 -6.31
CA LEU A 8 -0.52 10.54 -6.07
C LEU A 8 -0.09 9.84 -7.37
N LYS A 9 -0.91 9.94 -8.43
CA LYS A 9 -0.59 9.37 -9.75
C LYS A 9 0.71 9.91 -10.33
N THR A 10 0.95 11.21 -10.20
CA THR A 10 2.21 11.83 -10.64
C THR A 10 3.40 11.31 -9.84
N ALA A 11 3.26 11.19 -8.52
CA ALA A 11 4.30 10.64 -7.66
C ALA A 11 4.63 9.18 -8.00
N VAL A 12 3.61 8.36 -8.28
CA VAL A 12 3.77 6.97 -8.73
C VAL A 12 4.58 6.91 -10.02
N LEU A 13 4.21 7.66 -11.06
CA LEU A 13 4.92 7.65 -12.34
C LEU A 13 6.36 8.18 -12.22
N SER A 14 6.57 9.15 -11.34
CA SER A 14 7.93 9.66 -11.07
C SER A 14 8.82 8.62 -10.40
N LYS A 15 8.26 7.81 -9.49
CA LYS A 15 8.99 6.79 -8.75
C LYS A 15 9.13 5.48 -9.52
N PHE A 16 8.07 5.08 -10.24
CA PHE A 16 7.95 3.82 -10.96
C PHE A 16 7.60 4.08 -12.43
N PRO A 17 8.56 4.48 -13.26
CA PRO A 17 8.30 4.84 -14.65
C PRO A 17 7.82 3.68 -15.53
N THR A 18 7.93 2.44 -15.04
CA THR A 18 7.47 1.22 -15.72
C THR A 18 5.98 0.91 -15.47
N VAL A 19 5.32 1.64 -14.57
CA VAL A 19 3.89 1.43 -14.28
C VAL A 19 3.04 1.77 -15.50
N GLY A 20 2.43 0.74 -16.10
CA GLY A 20 1.51 0.87 -17.23
C GLY A 20 0.05 1.04 -16.81
N PHE A 21 -0.31 0.67 -15.59
CA PHE A 21 -1.69 0.75 -15.08
C PHE A 21 -1.72 1.25 -13.64
N GLN A 22 -2.59 2.25 -13.40
CA GLN A 22 -2.87 2.80 -12.07
C GLN A 22 -4.37 2.83 -11.83
N TRP A 23 -4.83 2.18 -10.77
CA TRP A 23 -6.21 2.28 -10.30
C TRP A 23 -6.24 3.12 -9.03
N VAL A 24 -6.78 4.35 -9.13
CA VAL A 24 -6.86 5.31 -8.02
C VAL A 24 -8.29 5.86 -8.02
N PRO A 25 -9.24 5.18 -7.35
CA PRO A 25 -10.67 5.51 -7.39
C PRO A 25 -11.02 6.74 -6.57
N ASP A 26 -10.33 6.96 -5.45
CA ASP A 26 -10.62 8.05 -4.54
C ASP A 26 -10.06 9.38 -5.03
N LYS A 27 -10.78 10.47 -4.76
CA LYS A 27 -10.39 11.81 -5.16
C LYS A 27 -9.28 12.39 -4.28
N TYR A 28 -9.29 12.03 -2.99
CA TYR A 28 -8.36 12.54 -1.99
C TYR A 28 -7.87 11.41 -1.10
N PHE A 29 -6.65 11.58 -0.57
CA PHE A 29 -6.00 10.68 0.37
C PHE A 29 -5.42 11.46 1.54
N TRP A 30 -5.39 10.83 2.72
CA TRP A 30 -4.64 11.30 3.86
C TRP A 30 -3.30 10.55 3.94
N VAL A 31 -2.19 11.27 3.83
CA VAL A 31 -0.85 10.67 3.82
C VAL A 31 -0.38 10.45 5.26
N PRO A 32 -0.20 9.20 5.70
CA PRO A 32 0.25 8.84 7.03
C PRO A 32 1.76 9.03 7.20
N PHE A 33 2.25 8.97 8.44
CA PHE A 33 3.64 8.68 8.72
C PHE A 33 3.92 7.17 8.64
N LEU A 34 5.15 6.78 8.35
CA LEU A 34 5.53 5.36 8.29
C LEU A 34 5.26 4.62 9.60
N ALA A 35 5.48 5.28 10.74
CA ALA A 35 5.21 4.70 12.06
C ALA A 35 3.72 4.34 12.26
N GLU A 36 2.79 5.15 11.74
CA GLU A 36 1.36 4.85 11.78
C GLU A 36 1.03 3.61 10.94
N VAL A 37 1.62 3.51 9.75
CA VAL A 37 1.44 2.35 8.86
C VAL A 37 1.94 1.07 9.53
N LYS A 38 3.15 1.09 10.09
CA LYS A 38 3.71 -0.08 10.81
C LYS A 38 2.80 -0.56 11.92
N ALA A 39 2.33 0.35 12.77
CA ALA A 39 1.44 0.00 13.87
C ALA A 39 0.13 -0.66 13.40
N VAL A 40 -0.43 -0.21 12.27
CA VAL A 40 -1.66 -0.79 11.72
C VAL A 40 -1.39 -2.15 11.09
N VAL A 41 -0.34 -2.29 10.30
CA VAL A 41 0.04 -3.56 9.67
C VAL A 41 0.24 -4.66 10.72
N GLU A 42 0.97 -4.37 11.79
CA GLU A 42 1.17 -5.30 12.92
C GLU A 42 -0.14 -5.73 13.62
N LEU A 43 -1.18 -4.90 13.57
CA LEU A 43 -2.49 -5.23 14.15
C LEU A 43 -3.35 -6.11 13.25
N THR A 44 -3.09 -6.17 11.96
CA THR A 44 -3.96 -6.88 11.01
C THR A 44 -3.81 -8.40 11.06
N HIS A 45 -2.64 -8.91 11.43
CA HIS A 45 -2.29 -10.33 11.48
C HIS A 45 -2.52 -11.10 10.18
N VAL A 46 -2.47 -10.43 9.03
CA VAL A 46 -2.62 -11.05 7.71
C VAL A 46 -1.51 -12.08 7.45
N GLU A 47 -0.32 -11.85 7.98
CA GLU A 47 0.84 -12.74 7.91
C GLU A 47 0.60 -14.13 8.53
N ARG A 48 -0.44 -14.28 9.36
CA ARG A 48 -0.81 -15.57 10.00
C ARG A 48 -1.69 -16.45 9.14
N MET A 49 -2.15 -15.95 8.00
CA MET A 49 -2.97 -16.73 7.10
C MET A 49 -2.14 -17.82 6.42
N ARG A 50 -2.80 -18.92 6.05
CA ARG A 50 -2.12 -20.03 5.39
C ARG A 50 -1.98 -19.75 3.88
N PHE A 51 -0.75 -19.76 3.38
CA PHE A 51 -0.48 -19.74 1.94
C PHE A 51 -1.04 -20.99 1.26
N MET A 52 -1.74 -20.79 0.15
CA MET A 52 -2.27 -21.86 -0.71
C MET A 52 -2.18 -21.38 -2.16
N GLU A 53 -1.34 -22.02 -2.96
CA GLU A 53 -1.14 -21.68 -4.36
C GLU A 53 -2.49 -21.62 -5.10
N ASN A 54 -2.70 -20.58 -5.90
CA ASN A 54 -3.91 -20.28 -6.68
C ASN A 54 -5.22 -20.08 -5.86
N ILE A 55 -5.16 -20.02 -4.53
CA ILE A 55 -6.35 -19.80 -3.68
C ILE A 55 -6.09 -18.72 -2.63
N ASN A 56 -4.88 -18.67 -2.09
CA ASN A 56 -4.46 -17.68 -1.11
C ASN A 56 -2.95 -17.48 -1.29
N ASP A 57 -2.58 -16.85 -2.38
CA ASP A 57 -1.18 -16.56 -2.73
C ASP A 57 -0.84 -15.06 -2.58
N CYS A 58 0.20 -14.57 -3.22
CA CYS A 58 0.72 -13.24 -2.94
C CYS A 58 -0.26 -12.08 -3.22
N ASP A 59 -1.09 -12.20 -4.24
CA ASP A 59 -2.07 -11.15 -4.56
C ASP A 59 -3.28 -11.17 -3.60
N ASP A 60 -3.69 -12.35 -3.13
CA ASP A 60 -4.74 -12.46 -2.10
C ASP A 60 -4.27 -11.88 -0.76
N TYR A 61 -3.03 -12.14 -0.35
CA TYR A 61 -2.44 -11.51 0.84
C TYR A 61 -2.39 -10.00 0.71
N ALA A 62 -1.94 -9.47 -0.44
CA ALA A 62 -1.88 -8.04 -0.68
C ALA A 62 -3.28 -7.40 -0.66
N LEU A 63 -4.28 -8.04 -1.26
CA LEU A 63 -5.67 -7.59 -1.24
C LEU A 63 -6.23 -7.58 0.18
N GLN A 64 -5.97 -8.62 0.98
CA GLN A 64 -6.49 -8.72 2.34
C GLN A 64 -5.86 -7.68 3.26
N LEU A 65 -4.55 -7.44 3.16
CA LEU A 65 -3.90 -6.39 3.94
C LEU A 65 -4.44 -5.00 3.55
N HIS A 66 -4.63 -4.73 2.25
CA HIS A 66 -5.25 -3.49 1.78
C HIS A 66 -6.65 -3.29 2.39
N ALA A 67 -7.48 -4.32 2.36
CA ALA A 67 -8.83 -4.26 2.95
C ALA A 67 -8.81 -4.00 4.46
N GLN A 68 -7.92 -4.66 5.20
CA GLN A 68 -7.79 -4.48 6.65
C GLN A 68 -7.33 -3.07 7.04
N VAL A 69 -6.36 -2.50 6.31
CA VAL A 69 -5.91 -1.12 6.53
C VAL A 69 -7.04 -0.12 6.27
N ASN A 70 -7.83 -0.32 5.22
CA ASN A 70 -8.98 0.52 4.93
C ASN A 70 -10.08 0.40 5.99
N LEU A 71 -10.36 -0.79 6.50
CA LEU A 71 -11.30 -1.00 7.61
C LEU A 71 -10.83 -0.30 8.88
N TYR A 72 -9.57 -0.44 9.25
CA TYR A 72 -8.99 0.27 10.39
C TYR A 72 -9.17 1.79 10.26
N ARG A 73 -8.92 2.33 9.08
CA ARG A 73 -9.07 3.77 8.83
C ARG A 73 -10.52 4.23 8.89
N ALA A 74 -11.45 3.41 8.40
CA ALA A 74 -12.89 3.66 8.50
C ALA A 74 -13.36 3.63 9.97
N ASP A 75 -12.85 2.70 10.78
CA ASP A 75 -13.15 2.62 12.21
C ASP A 75 -12.64 3.85 12.96
N GLN A 76 -11.42 4.30 12.69
CA GLN A 76 -10.91 5.56 13.25
C GLN A 76 -11.82 6.76 12.94
N ALA A 77 -12.32 6.86 11.72
CA ALA A 77 -13.22 7.93 11.31
C ALA A 77 -14.59 7.81 12.00
N ARG A 78 -15.17 6.61 12.04
CA ARG A 78 -16.45 6.33 12.68
C ARG A 78 -16.44 6.62 14.17
N ASP A 79 -15.39 6.23 14.85
CA ASP A 79 -15.26 6.36 16.30
C ASP A 79 -14.79 7.77 16.70
N MET A 80 -14.70 8.71 15.76
CA MET A 80 -14.22 10.07 15.95
C MET A 80 -12.81 10.16 16.57
N ALA A 81 -12.01 9.12 16.36
CA ALA A 81 -10.62 9.08 16.82
C ALA A 81 -9.69 10.02 16.05
N ILE A 82 -10.16 10.53 14.92
CA ILE A 82 -9.45 11.47 14.06
C ILE A 82 -10.37 12.63 13.65
N PRO A 83 -9.81 13.84 13.39
CA PRO A 83 -10.59 15.00 12.91
C PRO A 83 -11.31 14.71 11.58
N SER A 84 -12.48 15.31 11.37
CA SER A 84 -13.32 15.09 10.19
C SER A 84 -12.67 15.50 8.86
N ASP A 85 -11.76 16.47 8.90
CA ASP A 85 -10.99 16.90 7.72
C ASP A 85 -9.86 15.92 7.35
N GLU A 86 -9.66 14.87 8.15
CA GLU A 86 -8.75 13.75 7.92
C GLU A 86 -9.46 12.46 7.52
N HIS A 87 -10.80 12.47 7.36
CA HIS A 87 -11.62 11.30 6.97
C HIS A 87 -11.42 10.93 5.50
N PHE A 88 -10.19 10.58 5.12
CA PHE A 88 -9.81 10.09 3.79
C PHE A 88 -9.04 8.78 3.93
N PRO A 89 -9.13 7.87 2.95
CA PRO A 89 -8.29 6.68 2.95
C PRO A 89 -6.82 7.06 2.91
N TRP A 90 -5.97 6.20 3.40
CA TRP A 90 -4.54 6.32 3.17
C TRP A 90 -4.21 5.96 1.72
N PRO A 91 -3.12 6.51 1.12
CA PRO A 91 -2.59 6.02 -0.15
C PRO A 91 -1.84 4.71 0.10
N PHE A 92 -2.60 3.70 0.53
CA PHE A 92 -2.19 2.34 0.80
C PHE A 92 -2.90 1.43 -0.20
N GLY A 93 -2.15 0.53 -0.84
CA GLY A 93 -2.72 -0.26 -1.91
C GLY A 93 -1.90 -1.50 -2.24
N GLU A 94 -2.10 -2.00 -3.44
CA GLU A 94 -1.48 -3.19 -3.99
C GLU A 94 -0.51 -2.79 -5.11
N ALA A 95 0.65 -3.46 -5.20
CA ALA A 95 1.61 -3.34 -6.28
C ALA A 95 1.89 -4.71 -6.87
N PHE A 96 1.86 -4.81 -8.20
CA PHE A 96 2.32 -5.97 -8.93
C PHE A 96 3.54 -5.59 -9.77
N GLY A 97 4.57 -6.43 -9.72
CA GLY A 97 5.81 -6.19 -10.43
C GLY A 97 6.57 -7.45 -10.79
N ILE A 98 7.69 -7.28 -11.45
CA ILE A 98 8.57 -8.36 -11.91
C ILE A 98 9.98 -8.25 -11.37
N LYS A 99 10.29 -7.20 -10.60
CA LYS A 99 11.57 -7.04 -9.92
C LYS A 99 11.39 -6.23 -8.64
N PHE A 100 11.83 -6.79 -7.54
CA PHE A 100 11.80 -6.16 -6.22
C PHE A 100 13.11 -6.45 -5.49
N GLN A 101 13.68 -5.45 -4.82
CA GLN A 101 14.93 -5.56 -4.05
C GLN A 101 16.11 -6.17 -4.84
N GLY A 102 16.13 -5.95 -6.17
CA GLY A 102 17.19 -6.50 -7.04
C GLY A 102 16.94 -7.93 -7.54
N GLU A 103 15.93 -8.62 -7.05
CA GLU A 103 15.55 -9.97 -7.47
C GLU A 103 14.46 -9.97 -8.53
N GLU A 104 14.66 -10.74 -9.60
CA GLU A 104 13.71 -10.85 -10.71
C GLU A 104 12.71 -11.98 -10.44
N TYR A 105 11.49 -11.62 -10.04
CA TYR A 105 10.36 -12.54 -9.89
C TYR A 105 9.04 -11.78 -9.97
N GLN A 106 8.00 -12.46 -10.45
CA GLN A 106 6.65 -11.92 -10.43
C GLN A 106 6.10 -11.97 -9.01
N HIS A 107 5.64 -10.83 -8.51
CA HIS A 107 5.16 -10.74 -7.14
C HIS A 107 4.12 -9.64 -6.98
N SER A 108 3.18 -9.88 -6.07
CA SER A 108 2.26 -8.88 -5.54
C SER A 108 2.59 -8.60 -4.09
N CYS A 109 2.71 -7.33 -3.76
CA CYS A 109 2.92 -6.84 -2.40
C CYS A 109 2.05 -5.61 -2.16
N ASN A 110 2.07 -5.06 -0.96
CA ASN A 110 1.44 -3.77 -0.72
C ASN A 110 2.41 -2.62 -0.96
N VAL A 111 1.83 -1.47 -1.28
CA VAL A 111 2.55 -0.22 -1.46
C VAL A 111 1.84 0.88 -0.67
N VAL A 112 2.60 1.75 -0.03
CA VAL A 112 2.07 2.94 0.64
C VAL A 112 2.92 4.16 0.32
N TYR A 113 2.28 5.32 0.23
CA TYR A 113 2.98 6.60 0.16
C TYR A 113 2.89 7.31 1.51
N THR A 114 4.04 7.53 2.15
CA THR A 114 4.16 8.15 3.49
C THR A 114 4.71 9.55 3.42
N LYS A 115 4.40 10.34 4.44
CA LYS A 115 4.77 11.75 4.53
C LYS A 115 6.26 11.97 4.77
N ASP A 116 6.87 11.08 5.54
CA ASP A 116 8.26 11.16 6.00
C ASP A 116 9.24 10.37 5.12
N GLU A 117 8.81 9.23 4.57
CA GLU A 117 9.71 8.28 3.92
C GLU A 117 9.35 7.98 2.45
N GLY A 118 8.28 8.60 1.91
CA GLY A 118 7.83 8.39 0.54
C GLY A 118 7.25 7.00 0.31
N PHE A 119 7.53 6.38 -0.85
CA PHE A 119 7.00 5.07 -1.18
C PHE A 119 7.73 3.95 -0.44
N GLN A 120 6.93 3.12 0.25
CA GLN A 120 7.36 1.89 0.90
C GLN A 120 6.59 0.72 0.33
N PHE A 121 7.24 -0.42 0.19
CA PHE A 121 6.59 -1.70 -0.04
C PHE A 121 6.43 -2.47 1.27
N ILE A 122 5.42 -3.32 1.33
CA ILE A 122 5.15 -4.20 2.47
C ILE A 122 4.92 -5.60 1.92
N GLU A 123 5.66 -6.58 2.45
CA GLU A 123 5.41 -7.99 2.22
C GLU A 123 4.30 -8.46 3.17
N PRO A 124 3.06 -8.69 2.69
CA PRO A 124 1.94 -8.98 3.57
C PRO A 124 2.02 -10.36 4.25
N GLN A 125 2.93 -11.23 3.79
CA GLN A 125 3.16 -12.54 4.39
C GLN A 125 4.10 -12.50 5.59
N THR A 126 4.88 -11.42 5.76
CA THR A 126 5.90 -11.31 6.81
C THR A 126 5.89 -9.99 7.57
N ASP A 127 5.07 -9.01 7.13
CA ASP A 127 5.06 -7.61 7.58
C ASP A 127 6.38 -6.86 7.34
N GLU A 128 7.30 -7.46 6.57
CA GLU A 128 8.55 -6.79 6.21
C GLU A 128 8.27 -5.55 5.35
N MET A 129 8.94 -4.45 5.68
CA MET A 129 8.82 -3.20 4.92
C MET A 129 10.17 -2.78 4.36
N TRP A 130 10.17 -2.29 3.10
CA TRP A 130 11.37 -1.77 2.47
C TRP A 130 11.08 -0.55 1.60
N PHE A 131 12.12 0.26 1.41
CA PHE A 131 12.05 1.43 0.53
C PHE A 131 11.92 1.01 -0.93
N ALA A 132 11.00 1.64 -1.63
CA ALA A 132 10.93 1.49 -3.08
C ALA A 132 12.23 1.99 -3.74
N GLY A 133 12.94 1.10 -4.39
CA GLY A 133 14.23 1.35 -5.01
C GLY A 133 14.13 1.75 -6.48
N ALA A 134 15.20 2.37 -7.02
CA ALA A 134 15.28 2.73 -8.44
C ALA A 134 15.34 1.53 -9.38
N GLY A 135 15.71 0.34 -8.85
CA GLY A 135 15.79 -0.90 -9.61
C GLY A 135 14.53 -1.75 -9.59
N ASP A 136 13.51 -1.35 -8.83
CA ASP A 136 12.23 -2.06 -8.79
C ASP A 136 11.46 -1.85 -10.10
N ILE A 137 10.90 -2.94 -10.64
CA ILE A 137 10.10 -2.90 -11.87
C ILE A 137 8.66 -3.22 -11.51
N VAL A 138 7.89 -2.18 -11.26
CA VAL A 138 6.46 -2.22 -10.95
C VAL A 138 5.66 -2.00 -12.22
N LEU A 139 4.68 -2.85 -12.49
CA LEU A 139 3.86 -2.81 -13.69
C LEU A 139 2.47 -2.22 -13.43
N CYS A 140 1.93 -2.44 -12.23
CA CYS A 140 0.59 -2.02 -11.85
C CYS A 140 0.57 -1.60 -10.38
N VAL A 141 -0.22 -0.57 -10.07
CA VAL A 141 -0.56 -0.17 -8.71
C VAL A 141 -2.07 0.09 -8.59
N LYS A 142 -2.63 -0.23 -7.42
CA LYS A 142 -4.02 -0.02 -7.08
C LYS A 142 -4.10 0.49 -5.64
N PHE A 143 -4.62 1.72 -5.47
CA PHE A 143 -4.85 2.36 -4.17
C PHE A 143 -6.32 2.38 -3.79
#